data_69333161691adb8f58adaf1e4730e458
#
_entry.id   69333161691adb8f58adaf1e4730e458
#
_cell.length_a   1.000
_cell.length_b   1.000
_cell.length_c   1.000
_cell.angle_alpha   90.00
_cell.angle_beta   90.00
_cell.angle_gamma   90.00
#
_symmetry.space_group_name_H-M   'P 1'
#
loop_
_entity.id
_entity.type
_entity.pdbx_description
1 polymer ?
#
loop_
_entity_poly.entity_id
_entity_poly.type
_entity_poly.pdbx_seq_one_letter_code
_entity_poly.pdbx_strand_id
1 'polypeptide(L)'
;SWDGAAGRAGQTVPQRGDDAISTRVADATVLVIFVCIAVFPLFAILWRGIGPQLVAVLAWPAFWRATLTSLAIALLSGVLATGIALVLATARSRRAVAGLAVWPLDLAISLYLAVSAIVLGTGIFILLRTVADMFLLAPLLVTLGNMLVALPFAYRILEGRLASLAASQDRLCAALDIRGWRRFSLVTLPALAPEIGFAAGLSSALSL
;
A
#
# COMPACT_ATOMS: atom_id res chain seq x y z
N SER A 1 -42.49 11.06 35.24
CA SER A 1 -42.82 10.05 34.24
C SER A 1 -41.68 9.88 33.27
N TRP A 2 -40.92 8.78 33.45
CA TRP A 2 -39.75 8.41 32.67
C TRP A 2 -40.10 7.24 31.76
N ASP A 3 -40.95 7.46 30.74
CA ASP A 3 -41.36 6.41 29.79
C ASP A 3 -41.01 6.77 28.34
N GLY A 4 -39.75 7.12 28.11
CA GLY A 4 -39.25 7.49 26.77
C GLY A 4 -38.04 6.70 26.23
N ALA A 5 -37.62 5.61 26.88
CA ALA A 5 -36.36 4.93 26.52
C ALA A 5 -36.52 3.50 25.95
N ALA A 6 -37.72 3.07 25.62
CA ALA A 6 -38.01 1.69 25.18
C ALA A 6 -38.29 1.54 23.67
N GLY A 7 -37.72 2.39 22.81
CA GLY A 7 -38.06 2.41 21.39
C GLY A 7 -36.90 2.20 20.42
N ARG A 8 -35.74 1.65 20.83
CA ARG A 8 -34.66 1.25 19.88
C ARG A 8 -34.38 -0.24 19.98
N ALA A 9 -35.45 -1.02 19.96
CA ALA A 9 -35.32 -2.45 19.77
C ALA A 9 -35.04 -2.77 18.29
N GLY A 10 -33.86 -3.32 18.02
CA GLY A 10 -33.67 -4.25 16.92
C GLY A 10 -33.79 -3.68 15.51
N GLN A 11 -32.78 -2.92 15.07
CA GLN A 11 -32.40 -3.08 13.68
C GLN A 11 -31.78 -4.48 13.57
N THR A 12 -32.62 -5.45 13.28
CA THR A 12 -32.16 -6.77 12.84
C THR A 12 -31.40 -6.53 11.55
N VAL A 13 -30.08 -6.64 11.63
CA VAL A 13 -29.24 -6.76 10.43
C VAL A 13 -29.86 -7.95 9.68
N PRO A 14 -30.30 -7.80 8.42
CA PRO A 14 -30.90 -8.88 7.66
C PRO A 14 -29.87 -9.99 7.60
N GLN A 15 -30.17 -11.10 8.30
CA GLN A 15 -29.36 -12.31 8.21
C GLN A 15 -29.44 -12.80 6.77
N ARG A 16 -28.30 -12.88 6.12
CA ARG A 16 -28.09 -13.34 4.74
C ARG A 16 -28.56 -14.79 4.49
N GLY A 17 -29.47 -15.28 5.29
CA GLY A 17 -30.01 -16.65 5.26
C GLY A 17 -31.20 -16.86 4.32
N ASP A 18 -31.89 -15.79 3.93
CA ASP A 18 -33.13 -15.87 3.12
C ASP A 18 -32.94 -15.47 1.65
N ASP A 19 -31.69 -15.42 1.17
CA ASP A 19 -31.45 -15.19 -0.26
C ASP A 19 -32.04 -16.38 -1.06
N ALA A 20 -33.04 -16.07 -1.89
CA ALA A 20 -33.65 -17.05 -2.79
C ALA A 20 -32.55 -17.76 -3.60
N ILE A 21 -32.73 -19.04 -3.92
CA ILE A 21 -31.77 -19.84 -4.72
C ILE A 21 -31.36 -19.10 -6.00
N SER A 22 -32.24 -18.31 -6.56
CA SER A 22 -32.00 -17.47 -7.74
C SER A 22 -30.90 -16.41 -7.51
N THR A 23 -30.83 -15.78 -6.34
CA THR A 23 -29.78 -14.77 -6.03
C THR A 23 -28.43 -15.43 -5.82
N ARG A 24 -28.38 -16.59 -5.19
CA ARG A 24 -27.13 -17.37 -5.04
C ARG A 24 -26.58 -17.85 -6.39
N VAL A 25 -27.47 -18.27 -7.28
CA VAL A 25 -27.07 -18.67 -8.63
C VAL A 25 -26.58 -17.46 -9.42
N ALA A 26 -27.26 -16.33 -9.33
CA ALA A 26 -26.82 -15.10 -9.98
C ALA A 26 -25.44 -14.65 -9.45
N ASP A 27 -25.24 -14.61 -8.14
CA ASP A 27 -23.96 -14.25 -7.53
C ASP A 27 -22.83 -15.22 -7.93
N ALA A 28 -23.11 -16.53 -7.93
CA ALA A 28 -22.15 -17.54 -8.38
C ALA A 28 -21.81 -17.37 -9.86
N THR A 29 -22.79 -17.07 -10.71
CA THR A 29 -22.57 -16.84 -12.14
C THR A 29 -21.70 -15.62 -12.39
N VAL A 30 -21.99 -14.50 -11.71
CA VAL A 30 -21.19 -13.27 -11.80
C VAL A 30 -19.74 -13.54 -11.33
N LEU A 31 -19.58 -14.26 -10.22
CA LEU A 31 -18.26 -14.60 -9.69
C LEU A 31 -17.47 -15.50 -10.65
N VAL A 32 -18.11 -16.51 -11.25
CA VAL A 32 -17.48 -17.38 -12.24
C VAL A 32 -17.08 -16.60 -13.48
N ILE A 33 -17.94 -15.73 -14.00
CA ILE A 33 -17.62 -14.89 -15.15
C ILE A 33 -16.43 -13.98 -14.83
N PHE A 34 -16.43 -13.34 -13.66
CA PHE A 34 -15.33 -12.49 -13.23
C PHE A 34 -14.00 -13.27 -13.12
N VAL A 35 -14.03 -14.44 -12.48
CA VAL A 35 -12.86 -15.32 -12.37
C VAL A 35 -12.38 -15.78 -13.75
N CYS A 36 -13.28 -16.17 -14.64
CA CYS A 36 -12.92 -16.56 -16.00
C CYS A 36 -12.25 -15.41 -16.77
N ILE A 37 -12.82 -14.20 -16.70
CA ILE A 37 -12.26 -13.04 -17.38
C ILE A 37 -10.88 -12.67 -16.81
N ALA A 38 -10.67 -12.83 -15.49
CA ALA A 38 -9.40 -12.52 -14.85
C ALA A 38 -8.34 -13.63 -15.06
N VAL A 39 -8.73 -14.89 -14.96
CA VAL A 39 -7.79 -16.03 -14.99
C VAL A 39 -7.46 -16.46 -16.42
N PHE A 40 -8.42 -16.39 -17.35
CA PHE A 40 -8.23 -16.85 -18.72
C PHE A 40 -7.07 -16.18 -19.46
N PRO A 41 -6.91 -14.84 -19.43
CA PRO A 41 -5.76 -14.18 -20.06
C PRO A 41 -4.43 -14.60 -19.43
N LEU A 42 -4.40 -14.71 -18.10
CA LEU A 42 -3.20 -15.15 -17.39
C LEU A 42 -2.81 -16.58 -17.77
N PHE A 43 -3.79 -17.48 -17.81
CA PHE A 43 -3.57 -18.86 -18.25
C PHE A 43 -3.10 -18.93 -19.70
N ALA A 44 -3.70 -18.13 -20.59
CA ALA A 44 -3.30 -18.09 -22.01
C ALA A 44 -1.86 -17.60 -22.20
N ILE A 45 -1.43 -16.59 -21.42
CA ILE A 45 -0.07 -16.08 -21.43
C ILE A 45 0.90 -17.16 -20.91
N LEU A 46 0.57 -17.79 -19.78
CA LEU A 46 1.39 -18.86 -19.22
C LEU A 46 1.52 -20.04 -20.18
N TRP A 47 0.39 -20.48 -20.78
CA TRP A 47 0.39 -21.59 -21.72
C TRP A 47 1.25 -21.32 -22.96
N ARG A 48 1.15 -20.11 -23.51
CA ARG A 48 1.99 -19.69 -24.64
C ARG A 48 3.46 -19.48 -24.28
N GLY A 49 3.72 -19.10 -23.01
CA GLY A 49 5.07 -18.89 -22.49
C GLY A 49 5.84 -20.19 -22.30
N ILE A 50 5.15 -21.32 -22.06
CA ILE A 50 5.79 -22.63 -21.87
C ILE A 50 6.10 -23.24 -23.24
N GLY A 51 7.29 -22.94 -23.76
CA GLY A 51 7.76 -23.45 -25.04
C GLY A 51 9.29 -23.56 -25.08
N PRO A 52 9.87 -24.15 -26.15
CA PRO A 52 11.33 -24.26 -26.29
C PRO A 52 12.04 -22.90 -26.27
N GLN A 53 11.36 -21.82 -26.61
CA GLN A 53 11.86 -20.46 -26.53
C GLN A 53 12.11 -20.01 -25.08
N LEU A 54 11.34 -20.52 -24.10
CA LEU A 54 11.53 -20.21 -22.69
C LEU A 54 12.92 -20.62 -22.21
N VAL A 55 13.36 -21.82 -22.61
CA VAL A 55 14.69 -22.34 -22.25
C VAL A 55 15.78 -21.47 -22.85
N ALA A 56 15.62 -21.03 -24.10
CA ALA A 56 16.56 -20.13 -24.76
C ALA A 56 16.66 -18.77 -24.07
N VAL A 57 15.52 -18.19 -23.65
CA VAL A 57 15.49 -16.92 -22.91
C VAL A 57 16.11 -17.05 -21.53
N LEU A 58 15.83 -18.15 -20.80
CA LEU A 58 16.42 -18.42 -19.48
C LEU A 58 17.92 -18.68 -19.54
N ALA A 59 18.43 -19.20 -20.66
CA ALA A 59 19.86 -19.38 -20.89
C ALA A 59 20.58 -18.06 -21.24
N TRP A 60 19.85 -17.00 -21.53
CA TRP A 60 20.45 -15.74 -21.97
C TRP A 60 20.91 -14.88 -20.79
N PRO A 61 22.22 -14.55 -20.68
CA PRO A 61 22.73 -13.77 -19.55
C PRO A 61 22.11 -12.38 -19.41
N ALA A 62 21.68 -11.77 -20.53
CA ALA A 62 21.02 -10.46 -20.51
C ALA A 62 19.65 -10.51 -19.79
N PHE A 63 18.93 -11.62 -19.87
CA PHE A 63 17.67 -11.83 -19.16
C PHE A 63 17.88 -11.74 -17.64
N TRP A 64 18.87 -12.44 -17.10
CA TRP A 64 19.16 -12.41 -15.67
C TRP A 64 19.61 -11.04 -15.17
N ARG A 65 20.43 -10.34 -15.97
CA ARG A 65 20.83 -8.96 -15.64
C ARG A 65 19.61 -8.04 -15.58
N ALA A 66 18.72 -8.10 -16.58
CA ALA A 66 17.50 -7.31 -16.59
C ALA A 66 16.60 -7.63 -15.40
N THR A 67 16.40 -8.91 -15.10
CA THR A 67 15.59 -9.38 -13.96
C THR A 67 16.17 -8.89 -12.64
N LEU A 68 17.47 -9.03 -12.42
CA LEU A 68 18.13 -8.56 -11.20
C LEU A 68 18.05 -7.05 -11.04
N THR A 69 18.21 -6.30 -12.14
CA THR A 69 18.08 -4.83 -12.11
C THR A 69 16.66 -4.41 -11.77
N SER A 70 15.64 -5.02 -12.39
CA SER A 70 14.24 -4.74 -12.08
C SER A 70 13.91 -5.07 -10.63
N LEU A 71 14.37 -6.23 -10.13
CA LEU A 71 14.16 -6.64 -8.76
C LEU A 71 14.85 -5.68 -7.76
N ALA A 72 16.07 -5.25 -8.06
CA ALA A 72 16.79 -4.29 -7.24
C ALA A 72 16.08 -2.93 -7.18
N ILE A 73 15.62 -2.43 -8.33
CA ILE A 73 14.83 -1.18 -8.41
C ILE A 73 13.53 -1.32 -7.61
N ALA A 74 12.81 -2.43 -7.77
CA ALA A 74 11.57 -2.69 -7.08
C ALA A 74 11.73 -2.76 -5.56
N LEU A 75 12.74 -3.48 -5.08
CA LEU A 75 13.05 -3.56 -3.66
C LEU A 75 13.47 -2.20 -3.09
N LEU A 76 14.32 -1.49 -3.81
CA LEU A 76 14.79 -0.18 -3.36
C LEU A 76 13.64 0.84 -3.28
N SER A 77 12.80 0.91 -4.31
CA SER A 77 11.63 1.80 -4.31
C SER A 77 10.61 1.43 -3.23
N GLY A 78 10.38 0.13 -3.00
CA GLY A 78 9.48 -0.35 -1.95
C GLY A 78 9.98 0.00 -0.54
N VAL A 79 11.27 -0.19 -0.27
CA VAL A 79 11.89 0.18 1.00
C VAL A 79 11.87 1.68 1.22
N LEU A 80 12.20 2.48 0.20
CA LEU A 80 12.15 3.94 0.28
C LEU A 80 10.72 4.44 0.51
N ALA A 81 9.74 3.92 -0.24
CA ALA A 81 8.33 4.28 -0.06
C ALA A 81 7.85 3.99 1.36
N THR A 82 8.15 2.78 1.86
CA THR A 82 7.75 2.36 3.21
C THR A 82 8.47 3.17 4.28
N GLY A 83 9.75 3.48 4.11
CA GLY A 83 10.51 4.32 5.03
C GLY A 83 9.93 5.75 5.14
N ILE A 84 9.63 6.38 4.01
CA ILE A 84 9.01 7.71 3.98
C ILE A 84 7.59 7.65 4.56
N ALA A 85 6.80 6.64 4.19
CA ALA A 85 5.47 6.43 4.73
C ALA A 85 5.48 6.28 6.25
N LEU A 86 6.45 5.55 6.82
CA LEU A 86 6.62 5.38 8.25
C LEU A 86 6.94 6.71 8.94
N VAL A 87 7.83 7.52 8.37
CA VAL A 87 8.15 8.85 8.89
C VAL A 87 6.91 9.76 8.88
N LEU A 88 6.18 9.80 7.78
CA LEU A 88 4.96 10.61 7.66
C LEU A 88 3.87 10.15 8.63
N ALA A 89 3.60 8.86 8.71
CA ALA A 89 2.57 8.30 9.59
C ALA A 89 2.92 8.53 11.08
N THR A 90 4.18 8.36 11.46
CA THR A 90 4.63 8.65 12.83
C THR A 90 4.60 10.15 13.15
N ALA A 91 4.96 11.02 12.21
CA ALA A 91 4.87 12.47 12.38
C ALA A 91 3.42 12.91 12.60
N ARG A 92 2.49 12.35 11.81
CA ARG A 92 1.04 12.59 11.97
C ARG A 92 0.53 12.14 13.33
N SER A 93 0.86 10.91 13.74
CA SER A 93 0.46 10.38 15.04
C SER A 93 0.98 11.23 16.21
N ARG A 94 2.24 11.66 16.16
CA ARG A 94 2.83 12.55 17.18
C ARG A 94 2.12 13.90 17.25
N ARG A 95 1.77 14.51 16.10
CA ARG A 95 1.04 15.78 16.06
C ARG A 95 -0.37 15.63 16.63
N ALA A 96 -1.05 14.54 16.30
CA ALA A 96 -2.38 14.25 16.84
C ALA A 96 -2.36 14.13 18.37
N VAL A 97 -1.39 13.41 18.94
CA VAL A 97 -1.21 13.26 20.40
C VAL A 97 -0.86 14.60 21.06
N ALA A 98 -0.10 15.45 20.38
CA ALA A 98 0.26 16.80 20.88
C ALA A 98 -0.86 17.84 20.73
N GLY A 99 -2.04 17.47 20.20
CA GLY A 99 -3.14 18.40 19.92
C GLY A 99 -2.85 19.40 18.81
N LEU A 100 -1.81 19.16 18.00
CA LEU A 100 -1.42 20.02 16.90
C LEU A 100 -2.26 19.72 15.64
N ALA A 101 -2.42 20.74 14.79
CA ALA A 101 -3.16 20.58 13.55
C ALA A 101 -2.53 19.50 12.64
N VAL A 102 -3.30 18.50 12.29
CA VAL A 102 -2.91 17.40 11.37
C VAL A 102 -3.39 17.64 9.93
N TRP A 103 -4.35 18.56 9.74
CA TRP A 103 -4.94 18.84 8.44
C TRP A 103 -3.95 19.19 7.32
N PRO A 104 -2.79 19.88 7.57
CA PRO A 104 -1.87 20.18 6.48
C PRO A 104 -1.20 18.92 5.91
N LEU A 105 -0.93 17.93 6.77
CA LEU A 105 -0.39 16.63 6.35
C LEU A 105 -1.45 15.82 5.59
N ASP A 106 -2.68 15.79 6.11
CA ASP A 106 -3.79 15.08 5.46
C ASP A 106 -4.12 15.69 4.09
N LEU A 107 -4.07 17.03 3.98
CA LEU A 107 -4.25 17.74 2.72
C LEU A 107 -3.12 17.41 1.73
N ALA A 108 -1.85 17.45 2.17
CA ALA A 108 -0.72 17.15 1.30
C ALA A 108 -0.78 15.72 0.74
N ILE A 109 -1.15 14.74 1.57
CA ILE A 109 -1.31 13.35 1.16
C ILE A 109 -2.50 13.18 0.22
N SER A 110 -3.63 13.87 0.50
CA SER A 110 -4.82 13.82 -0.33
C SER A 110 -4.60 14.47 -1.70
N LEU A 111 -3.92 15.60 -1.75
CA LEU A 111 -3.51 16.25 -2.99
C LEU A 111 -2.57 15.37 -3.80
N TYR A 112 -1.61 14.74 -3.14
CA TYR A 112 -0.71 13.79 -3.80
C TYR A 112 -1.45 12.61 -4.42
N LEU A 113 -2.45 12.05 -3.72
CA LEU A 113 -3.30 10.96 -4.26
C LEU A 113 -4.16 11.40 -5.45
N ALA A 114 -4.51 12.68 -5.53
CA ALA A 114 -5.29 13.23 -6.62
C ALA A 114 -4.47 13.43 -7.92
N VAL A 115 -3.14 13.52 -7.81
CA VAL A 115 -2.27 13.72 -8.98
C VAL A 115 -2.02 12.39 -9.66
N SER A 116 -2.27 12.33 -10.97
CA SER A 116 -1.99 11.15 -11.78
C SER A 116 -0.49 10.87 -11.83
N ALA A 117 -0.09 9.60 -11.62
CA ALA A 117 1.31 9.15 -11.73
C ALA A 117 1.94 9.49 -13.10
N ILE A 118 1.13 9.50 -14.17
CA ILE A 118 1.57 9.88 -15.52
C ILE A 118 1.98 11.36 -15.56
N VAL A 119 1.19 12.23 -14.93
CA VAL A 119 1.48 13.68 -14.88
C VAL A 119 2.76 13.93 -14.10
N LEU A 120 2.93 13.28 -12.95
CA LEU A 120 4.15 13.36 -12.16
C LEU A 120 5.37 12.87 -12.94
N GLY A 121 5.28 11.68 -13.56
CA GLY A 121 6.35 11.09 -14.34
C GLY A 121 6.75 11.99 -15.53
N THR A 122 5.77 12.49 -16.27
CA THR A 122 6.00 13.40 -17.40
C THR A 122 6.61 14.72 -16.94
N GLY A 123 6.14 15.28 -15.82
CA GLY A 123 6.70 16.51 -15.25
C GLY A 123 8.16 16.36 -14.86
N ILE A 124 8.50 15.28 -14.15
CA ILE A 124 9.89 14.96 -13.79
C ILE A 124 10.75 14.75 -15.03
N PHE A 125 10.23 14.04 -16.03
CA PHE A 125 10.94 13.82 -17.30
C PHE A 125 11.26 15.13 -18.02
N ILE A 126 10.27 16.02 -18.18
CA ILE A 126 10.47 17.32 -18.84
C ILE A 126 11.48 18.17 -18.09
N LEU A 127 11.41 18.19 -16.77
CA LEU A 127 12.31 18.99 -15.93
C LEU A 127 13.78 18.52 -16.05
N LEU A 128 14.00 17.22 -16.04
CA LEU A 128 15.34 16.64 -16.00
C LEU A 128 16.00 16.49 -17.38
N ARG A 129 15.22 16.37 -18.45
CA ARG A 129 15.76 16.19 -19.81
C ARG A 129 16.66 17.33 -20.27
N THR A 130 16.52 18.52 -19.68
CA THR A 130 17.31 19.72 -20.04
C THR A 130 18.62 19.83 -19.25
N VAL A 131 18.74 19.10 -18.13
CA VAL A 131 19.82 19.29 -17.16
C VAL A 131 20.76 18.07 -17.10
N ALA A 132 20.29 16.88 -17.50
CA ALA A 132 21.03 15.66 -17.27
C ALA A 132 20.88 14.65 -18.42
N ASP A 133 21.90 13.77 -18.54
CA ASP A 133 21.82 12.63 -19.43
C ASP A 133 20.81 11.60 -18.88
N MET A 134 19.66 11.50 -19.60
CA MET A 134 18.53 10.67 -19.18
C MET A 134 18.87 9.19 -19.09
N PHE A 135 19.78 8.69 -19.92
CA PHE A 135 20.15 7.26 -19.90
C PHE A 135 20.92 6.88 -18.64
N LEU A 136 21.77 7.79 -18.15
CA LEU A 136 22.53 7.57 -16.93
C LEU A 136 21.64 7.63 -15.68
N LEU A 137 20.63 8.52 -15.70
CA LEU A 137 19.70 8.73 -14.59
C LEU A 137 18.45 7.85 -14.63
N ALA A 138 18.23 7.09 -15.71
CA ALA A 138 17.04 6.28 -15.88
C ALA A 138 16.72 5.35 -14.69
N PRO A 139 17.69 4.58 -14.12
CA PRO A 139 17.38 3.72 -12.97
C PRO A 139 16.93 4.49 -11.73
N LEU A 140 17.53 5.67 -11.50
CA LEU A 140 17.16 6.55 -10.38
C LEU A 140 15.76 7.12 -10.58
N LEU A 141 15.44 7.57 -11.79
CA LEU A 141 14.13 8.14 -12.12
C LEU A 141 13.02 7.12 -12.00
N VAL A 142 13.26 5.89 -12.48
CA VAL A 142 12.31 4.79 -12.35
C VAL A 142 12.11 4.45 -10.87
N THR A 143 13.19 4.37 -10.08
CA THR A 143 13.11 4.12 -8.64
C THR A 143 12.27 5.19 -7.93
N LEU A 144 12.52 6.46 -8.21
CA LEU A 144 11.76 7.58 -7.62
C LEU A 144 10.30 7.57 -8.08
N GLY A 145 10.05 7.34 -9.35
CA GLY A 145 8.68 7.24 -9.88
C GLY A 145 7.89 6.11 -9.21
N ASN A 146 8.48 4.93 -9.13
CA ASN A 146 7.87 3.77 -8.47
C ASN A 146 7.66 4.01 -6.96
N MET A 147 8.64 4.61 -6.28
CA MET A 147 8.52 5.02 -4.88
C MET A 147 7.33 5.96 -4.68
N LEU A 148 7.21 6.97 -5.53
CA LEU A 148 6.09 7.91 -5.46
C LEU A 148 4.74 7.21 -5.65
N VAL A 149 4.60 6.31 -6.61
CA VAL A 149 3.35 5.54 -6.83
C VAL A 149 3.01 4.65 -5.65
N ALA A 150 4.00 4.01 -5.04
CA ALA A 150 3.82 3.07 -3.92
C ALA A 150 3.58 3.77 -2.56
N LEU A 151 4.07 4.99 -2.39
CA LEU A 151 4.04 5.76 -1.14
C LEU A 151 2.63 5.83 -0.49
N PRO A 152 1.55 6.18 -1.20
CA PRO A 152 0.23 6.30 -0.59
C PRO A 152 -0.32 4.98 -0.06
N PHE A 153 -0.01 3.87 -0.71
CA PHE A 153 -0.43 2.54 -0.26
C PHE A 153 0.29 2.16 1.04
N ALA A 154 1.61 2.33 1.07
CA ALA A 154 2.41 2.10 2.28
C ALA A 154 1.95 3.00 3.44
N TYR A 155 1.67 4.27 3.15
CA TYR A 155 1.18 5.22 4.16
C TYR A 155 -0.16 4.78 4.75
N ARG A 156 -1.14 4.39 3.94
CA ARG A 156 -2.46 3.94 4.41
C ARG A 156 -2.38 2.71 5.31
N ILE A 157 -1.52 1.75 4.98
CA ILE A 157 -1.30 0.56 5.80
C ILE A 157 -0.76 0.94 7.18
N LEU A 158 0.30 1.75 7.20
CA LEU A 158 0.98 2.14 8.43
C LEU A 158 0.15 3.10 9.31
N GLU A 159 -0.58 4.04 8.69
CA GLU A 159 -1.45 4.98 9.40
C GLU A 159 -2.56 4.24 10.15
N GLY A 160 -3.25 3.31 9.48
CA GLY A 160 -4.35 2.55 10.11
C GLY A 160 -3.88 1.77 11.33
N ARG A 161 -2.70 1.16 11.26
CA ARG A 161 -2.14 0.42 12.39
C ARG A 161 -1.66 1.34 13.52
N LEU A 162 -1.00 2.45 13.19
CA LEU A 162 -0.58 3.43 14.20
C LEU A 162 -1.78 4.01 14.97
N ALA A 163 -2.87 4.29 14.29
CA ALA A 163 -4.09 4.77 14.93
C ALA A 163 -4.66 3.73 15.92
N SER A 164 -4.69 2.45 15.55
CA SER A 164 -5.16 1.37 16.44
C SER A 164 -4.22 1.14 17.63
N LEU A 165 -2.91 1.23 17.43
CA LEU A 165 -1.92 1.11 18.51
C LEU A 165 -1.99 2.29 19.48
N ALA A 166 -2.19 3.52 18.99
CA ALA A 166 -2.39 4.68 19.84
C ALA A 166 -3.60 4.48 20.74
N ALA A 167 -4.74 4.06 20.19
CA ALA A 167 -5.96 3.84 20.97
C ALA A 167 -5.82 2.75 22.05
N SER A 168 -5.04 1.69 21.78
CA SER A 168 -4.92 0.54 22.69
C SER A 168 -3.80 0.69 23.74
N GLN A 169 -2.70 1.34 23.39
CA GLN A 169 -1.47 1.33 24.20
C GLN A 169 -1.14 2.66 24.89
N ASP A 170 -1.85 3.75 24.58
CA ASP A 170 -1.57 5.07 25.17
C ASP A 170 -1.67 5.07 26.70
N ARG A 171 -2.67 4.37 27.25
CA ARG A 171 -2.86 4.26 28.70
C ARG A 171 -1.73 3.49 29.39
N LEU A 172 -1.30 2.39 28.77
CA LEU A 172 -0.19 1.57 29.28
C LEU A 172 1.15 2.30 29.24
N CYS A 173 1.45 2.97 28.13
CA CYS A 173 2.68 3.75 27.99
C CYS A 173 2.71 4.95 28.97
N ALA A 174 1.56 5.58 29.22
CA ALA A 174 1.43 6.65 30.20
C ALA A 174 1.67 6.14 31.64
N ALA A 175 1.13 4.96 31.99
CA ALA A 175 1.32 4.36 33.32
C ALA A 175 2.77 3.95 33.60
N LEU A 176 3.53 3.56 32.56
CA LEU A 176 4.93 3.16 32.64
C LEU A 176 5.92 4.31 32.38
N ASP A 177 5.43 5.54 32.19
CA ASP A 177 6.20 6.73 31.81
C ASP A 177 7.16 6.53 30.61
N ILE A 178 6.77 5.63 29.69
CA ILE A 178 7.55 5.37 28.46
C ILE A 178 7.17 6.41 27.42
N ARG A 179 8.09 7.37 27.15
CA ARG A 179 7.84 8.50 26.23
C ARG A 179 8.85 8.60 25.10
N GLY A 180 8.53 9.33 24.06
CA GLY A 180 9.44 9.73 22.98
C GLY A 180 10.03 8.57 22.18
N TRP A 181 11.35 8.59 21.99
CA TRP A 181 12.05 7.58 21.18
C TRP A 181 12.00 6.18 21.79
N ARG A 182 12.03 6.07 23.13
CA ARG A 182 11.93 4.77 23.82
C ARG A 182 10.58 4.09 23.53
N ARG A 183 9.48 4.84 23.54
CA ARG A 183 8.16 4.32 23.14
C ARG A 183 8.20 3.85 21.69
N PHE A 184 8.77 4.64 20.79
CA PHE A 184 8.83 4.27 19.37
C PHE A 184 9.61 2.97 19.16
N SER A 185 10.83 2.87 19.72
CA SER A 185 11.71 1.72 19.47
C SER A 185 11.29 0.43 20.19
N LEU A 186 10.75 0.53 21.43
CA LEU A 186 10.46 -0.64 22.25
C LEU A 186 9.02 -1.17 22.07
N VAL A 187 8.08 -0.29 21.72
CA VAL A 187 6.64 -0.64 21.65
C VAL A 187 6.12 -0.51 20.23
N THR A 188 6.28 0.67 19.62
CA THR A 188 5.65 0.98 18.35
C THR A 188 6.29 0.22 17.18
N LEU A 189 7.62 0.23 17.08
CA LEU A 189 8.35 -0.38 15.98
C LEU A 189 8.19 -1.92 15.93
N PRO A 190 8.33 -2.66 17.02
CA PRO A 190 8.07 -4.10 17.02
C PRO A 190 6.62 -4.45 16.70
N ALA A 191 5.67 -3.65 17.21
CA ALA A 191 4.24 -3.85 16.93
C ALA A 191 3.85 -3.51 15.49
N LEU A 192 4.67 -2.71 14.78
CA LEU A 192 4.49 -2.35 13.35
C LEU A 192 5.30 -3.25 12.42
N ALA A 193 6.18 -4.10 12.92
CA ALA A 193 7.07 -4.89 12.08
C ALA A 193 6.35 -5.72 11.00
N PRO A 194 5.23 -6.42 11.30
CA PRO A 194 4.49 -7.15 10.28
C PRO A 194 3.90 -6.24 9.20
N GLU A 195 3.36 -5.09 9.58
CA GLU A 195 2.79 -4.12 8.65
C GLU A 195 3.85 -3.40 7.82
N ILE A 196 5.03 -3.15 8.39
CA ILE A 196 6.18 -2.62 7.65
C ILE A 196 6.63 -3.64 6.59
N GLY A 197 6.73 -4.92 6.95
CA GLY A 197 7.06 -6.00 6.03
C GLY A 197 6.02 -6.13 4.91
N PHE A 198 4.74 -6.09 5.26
CA PHE A 198 3.64 -6.14 4.29
C PHE A 198 3.63 -4.91 3.37
N ALA A 199 3.78 -3.70 3.92
CA ALA A 199 3.84 -2.47 3.14
C ALA A 199 5.05 -2.46 2.19
N ALA A 200 6.23 -2.89 2.65
CA ALA A 200 7.42 -2.99 1.81
C ALA A 200 7.25 -4.02 0.69
N GLY A 201 6.71 -5.20 1.01
CA GLY A 201 6.42 -6.24 0.02
C GLY A 201 5.41 -5.79 -1.03
N LEU A 202 4.30 -5.19 -0.61
CA LEU A 202 3.29 -4.65 -1.51
C LEU A 202 3.85 -3.53 -2.38
N SER A 203 4.60 -2.59 -1.80
CA SER A 203 5.23 -1.49 -2.52
C SER A 203 6.25 -1.99 -3.55
N SER A 204 7.02 -3.01 -3.20
CA SER A 204 7.95 -3.65 -4.14
C SER A 204 7.22 -4.38 -5.27
N ALA A 205 6.11 -5.07 -4.96
CA ALA A 205 5.29 -5.73 -5.97
C ALA A 205 4.63 -4.75 -6.95
N LEU A 206 4.19 -3.58 -6.46
CA LEU A 206 3.64 -2.50 -7.30
C LEU A 206 4.71 -1.85 -8.19
N SER A 207 5.98 -2.00 -7.83
CA SER A 207 7.14 -1.42 -8.51
C SER A 207 7.75 -2.34 -9.58
N LEU A 208 7.36 -3.61 -9.61
CA LEU A 208 7.77 -4.60 -10.61
C LEU A 208 6.99 -4.47 -11.90
#